data_bef8392ded8f519b54d5637d3c6eb212
#
_entry.id   bef8392ded8f519b54d5637d3c6eb212
#
_cell.length_a   1.000
_cell.length_b   1.000
_cell.length_c   1.000
_cell.angle_alpha   90.00
_cell.angle_beta   90.00
_cell.angle_gamma   90.00
#
_symmetry.space_group_name_H-M   'P 1'
#
loop_
_entity.id
_entity.type
_entity.pdbx_description
1 polymer ?
#
loop_
_entity_poly.entity_id
_entity_poly.type
_entity_poly.pdbx_seq_one_letter_code
_entity_poly.pdbx_strand_id
1 'polypeptide(L)'
;MIVFSATWLLLEQEGLLAQACLCNGLTALRRANLGDKKGLFYSAFFELSIGFERTLKLVLILDHMARNQLTPPDSKTVEDYGHKLRALFDGAKAICATRSVSALDVFQPDSLPVAILGFLDDFAHPGGRYSNINKLTGHKHQAMTDPIVQWGEIANRIMREQATPRERKRAELNGQMANVAFSNVATSMISDLNQQLMGVASLHVRASELDTAAKHAVYALVTLIAALREVIDSLCDSAWKASPAGRSGMPDVPDMKEFFQFAWADRQYVMRKRMWP
;
A
#
# COMPACT_ATOMS: atom_id res chain seq x y z
N MET A 1 -34.16 20.28 -2.48
CA MET A 1 -33.46 18.99 -2.15
C MET A 1 -32.30 18.89 -3.09
N ILE A 2 -31.07 18.79 -2.58
CA ILE A 2 -29.87 18.61 -3.40
C ILE A 2 -29.84 17.14 -3.79
N VAL A 3 -29.86 16.82 -5.09
CA VAL A 3 -29.82 15.45 -5.60
C VAL A 3 -28.49 15.28 -6.35
N PHE A 4 -27.59 14.47 -5.80
CA PHE A 4 -26.36 14.10 -6.47
C PHE A 4 -26.64 13.15 -7.65
N SER A 5 -25.80 13.21 -8.69
CA SER A 5 -25.89 12.27 -9.80
C SER A 5 -25.50 10.84 -9.34
N ALA A 6 -25.99 9.82 -10.06
CA ALA A 6 -25.59 8.44 -9.77
C ALA A 6 -24.07 8.26 -9.89
N THR A 7 -23.44 8.92 -10.87
CA THR A 7 -21.98 8.90 -11.05
C THR A 7 -21.26 9.50 -9.85
N TRP A 8 -21.74 10.61 -9.32
CA TRP A 8 -21.18 11.24 -8.13
C TRP A 8 -21.18 10.29 -6.92
N LEU A 9 -22.34 9.65 -6.65
CA LEU A 9 -22.49 8.70 -5.54
C LEU A 9 -21.60 7.47 -5.68
N LEU A 10 -21.42 6.96 -6.89
CA LEU A 10 -20.55 5.82 -7.14
C LEU A 10 -19.07 6.18 -6.97
N LEU A 11 -18.64 7.36 -7.42
CA LEU A 11 -17.27 7.85 -7.19
C LEU A 11 -16.99 8.08 -5.71
N GLU A 12 -17.95 8.67 -4.97
CA GLU A 12 -17.86 8.81 -3.51
C GLU A 12 -17.64 7.45 -2.84
N GLN A 13 -18.47 6.46 -3.19
CA GLN A 13 -18.38 5.11 -2.65
C GLN A 13 -17.02 4.47 -2.95
N GLU A 14 -16.50 4.61 -4.17
CA GLU A 14 -15.16 4.10 -4.53
C GLU A 14 -14.05 4.81 -3.75
N GLY A 15 -14.17 6.11 -3.52
CA GLY A 15 -13.25 6.88 -2.68
C GLY A 15 -13.21 6.35 -1.24
N LEU A 16 -14.39 6.13 -0.63
CA LEU A 16 -14.52 5.56 0.71
C LEU A 16 -13.94 4.14 0.79
N LEU A 17 -14.18 3.29 -0.21
CA LEU A 17 -13.63 1.93 -0.25
C LEU A 17 -12.10 1.94 -0.39
N ALA A 18 -11.55 2.80 -1.26
CA ALA A 18 -10.10 2.95 -1.40
C ALA A 18 -9.47 3.44 -0.08
N GLN A 19 -10.06 4.45 0.56
CA GLN A 19 -9.63 4.95 1.86
C GLN A 19 -9.61 3.85 2.92
N ALA A 20 -10.70 3.12 3.08
CA ALA A 20 -10.84 2.08 4.09
C ALA A 20 -9.77 0.98 3.89
N CYS A 21 -9.59 0.48 2.67
CA CYS A 21 -8.59 -0.53 2.37
C CYS A 21 -7.17 -0.03 2.66
N LEU A 22 -6.82 1.18 2.20
CA LEU A 22 -5.49 1.74 2.46
C LEU A 22 -5.23 1.93 3.95
N CYS A 23 -6.18 2.51 4.69
CA CYS A 23 -6.05 2.76 6.14
C CYS A 23 -5.93 1.45 6.93
N ASN A 24 -6.77 0.46 6.63
CA ASN A 24 -6.71 -0.86 7.25
C ASN A 24 -5.38 -1.55 6.97
N GLY A 25 -4.92 -1.52 5.72
CA GLY A 25 -3.66 -2.12 5.30
C GLY A 25 -2.44 -1.49 5.97
N LEU A 26 -2.37 -0.16 6.03
CA LEU A 26 -1.33 0.58 6.74
C LEU A 26 -1.33 0.24 8.24
N THR A 27 -2.51 0.17 8.85
CA THR A 27 -2.68 -0.19 10.27
C THR A 27 -2.25 -1.63 10.53
N ALA A 28 -2.67 -2.58 9.69
CA ALA A 28 -2.29 -3.98 9.81
C ALA A 28 -0.77 -4.15 9.69
N LEU A 29 -0.13 -3.50 8.71
CA LEU A 29 1.31 -3.56 8.51
C LEU A 29 2.09 -3.01 9.71
N ARG A 30 1.60 -1.92 10.34
CA ARG A 30 2.21 -1.33 11.54
C ARG A 30 2.05 -2.19 12.80
N ARG A 31 1.12 -3.13 12.81
CA ARG A 31 0.81 -3.99 13.96
C ARG A 31 1.28 -5.43 13.78
N ALA A 32 1.66 -5.81 12.55
CA ALA A 32 2.18 -7.14 12.25
C ALA A 32 3.49 -7.41 13.01
N ASN A 33 3.65 -8.63 13.50
CA ASN A 33 4.87 -9.09 14.16
C ASN A 33 5.10 -10.58 13.94
N LEU A 34 6.21 -11.12 14.42
CA LEU A 34 6.56 -12.55 14.28
C LEU A 34 5.82 -13.48 15.24
N GLY A 35 5.32 -12.96 16.35
CA GLY A 35 4.67 -13.75 17.40
C GLY A 35 3.19 -14.03 17.10
N ASP A 36 2.33 -13.34 17.82
CA ASP A 36 0.87 -13.53 17.81
C ASP A 36 0.14 -12.87 16.63
N LYS A 37 0.81 -11.99 15.87
CA LYS A 37 0.20 -11.17 14.80
C LYS A 37 0.82 -11.37 13.42
N LYS A 38 1.39 -12.54 13.16
CA LYS A 38 1.98 -12.89 11.86
C LYS A 38 0.95 -12.84 10.72
N GLY A 39 -0.31 -13.21 11.00
CA GLY A 39 -1.40 -13.11 10.04
C GLY A 39 -1.73 -11.69 9.58
N LEU A 40 -1.38 -10.66 10.36
CA LEU A 40 -1.58 -9.26 9.94
C LEU A 40 -0.73 -8.84 8.75
N PHE A 41 0.38 -9.53 8.44
CA PHE A 41 1.09 -9.31 7.19
C PHE A 41 0.21 -9.60 5.98
N TYR A 42 -0.47 -10.77 5.99
CA TYR A 42 -1.40 -11.11 4.90
C TYR A 42 -2.57 -10.14 4.82
N SER A 43 -3.18 -9.79 5.96
CA SER A 43 -4.24 -8.77 5.99
C SER A 43 -3.77 -7.44 5.40
N ALA A 44 -2.55 -7.00 5.74
CA ALA A 44 -1.97 -5.79 5.19
C ALA A 44 -1.81 -5.88 3.66
N PHE A 45 -1.28 -7.01 3.16
CA PHE A 45 -1.05 -7.20 1.73
C PHE A 45 -2.37 -7.23 0.94
N PHE A 46 -3.41 -7.90 1.46
CA PHE A 46 -4.75 -7.91 0.87
C PHE A 46 -5.33 -6.49 0.79
N GLU A 47 -5.39 -5.81 1.92
CA GLU A 47 -5.99 -4.49 2.00
C GLU A 47 -5.23 -3.46 1.14
N LEU A 48 -3.89 -3.44 1.22
CA LEU A 48 -3.08 -2.51 0.43
C LEU A 48 -3.19 -2.80 -1.08
N SER A 49 -3.19 -4.07 -1.50
CA SER A 49 -3.32 -4.38 -2.93
C SER A 49 -4.66 -3.91 -3.49
N ILE A 50 -5.76 -4.12 -2.77
CA ILE A 50 -7.10 -3.65 -3.16
C ILE A 50 -7.15 -2.12 -3.13
N GLY A 51 -6.63 -1.51 -2.07
CA GLY A 51 -6.64 -0.06 -1.91
C GLY A 51 -5.87 0.67 -3.01
N PHE A 52 -4.67 0.18 -3.37
CA PHE A 52 -3.90 0.74 -4.49
C PHE A 52 -4.56 0.49 -5.84
N GLU A 53 -5.12 -0.70 -6.08
CA GLU A 53 -5.84 -0.99 -7.33
C GLU A 53 -6.99 0.00 -7.53
N ARG A 54 -7.85 0.20 -6.50
CA ARG A 54 -8.96 1.15 -6.55
C ARG A 54 -8.48 2.58 -6.77
N THR A 55 -7.47 3.02 -6.02
CA THR A 55 -6.91 4.37 -6.15
C THR A 55 -6.35 4.63 -7.55
N LEU A 56 -5.59 3.69 -8.10
CA LEU A 56 -5.03 3.80 -9.43
C LEU A 56 -6.13 3.76 -10.52
N LYS A 57 -7.15 2.91 -10.37
CA LYS A 57 -8.32 2.92 -11.27
C LYS A 57 -9.09 4.23 -11.20
N LEU A 58 -9.24 4.83 -10.02
CA LEU A 58 -9.83 6.17 -9.89
C LEU A 58 -9.05 7.21 -10.70
N VAL A 59 -7.72 7.18 -10.70
CA VAL A 59 -6.91 8.06 -11.56
C VAL A 59 -7.25 7.88 -13.03
N LEU A 60 -7.33 6.62 -13.52
CA LEU A 60 -7.65 6.33 -14.91
C LEU A 60 -9.09 6.75 -15.29
N ILE A 61 -10.05 6.48 -14.42
CA ILE A 61 -11.47 6.84 -14.61
C ILE A 61 -11.63 8.36 -14.65
N LEU A 62 -11.04 9.09 -13.70
CA LEU A 62 -11.14 10.55 -13.66
C LEU A 62 -10.47 11.20 -14.88
N ASP A 63 -9.34 10.68 -15.33
CA ASP A 63 -8.71 11.16 -16.57
C ASP A 63 -9.59 10.91 -17.80
N HIS A 64 -10.20 9.72 -17.90
CA HIS A 64 -11.17 9.42 -18.97
C HIS A 64 -12.34 10.40 -18.94
N MET A 65 -12.95 10.60 -17.77
CA MET A 65 -14.09 11.50 -17.60
C MET A 65 -13.73 12.96 -17.96
N ALA A 66 -12.57 13.45 -17.53
CA ALA A 66 -12.12 14.80 -17.83
C ALA A 66 -11.90 15.05 -19.33
N ARG A 67 -11.59 13.98 -20.11
CA ARG A 67 -11.44 14.06 -21.58
C ARG A 67 -12.73 13.81 -22.34
N ASN A 68 -13.71 13.18 -21.76
CA ASN A 68 -14.93 12.73 -22.42
C ASN A 68 -16.20 13.39 -21.83
N GLN A 69 -16.15 14.70 -21.54
CA GLN A 69 -17.32 15.48 -21.08
C GLN A 69 -18.02 14.84 -19.87
N LEU A 70 -17.22 14.34 -18.92
CA LEU A 70 -17.63 13.64 -17.69
C LEU A 70 -18.38 12.32 -17.89
N THR A 71 -18.37 11.78 -19.11
CA THR A 71 -18.91 10.44 -19.35
C THR A 71 -17.97 9.40 -18.74
N PRO A 72 -18.45 8.53 -17.83
CA PRO A 72 -17.66 7.43 -17.31
C PRO A 72 -17.21 6.47 -18.42
N PRO A 73 -16.05 5.79 -18.26
CA PRO A 73 -15.65 4.74 -19.18
C PRO A 73 -16.67 3.59 -19.18
N ASP A 74 -16.80 2.90 -20.30
CA ASP A 74 -17.61 1.70 -20.39
C ASP A 74 -16.93 0.50 -19.69
N SER A 75 -17.67 -0.59 -19.49
CA SER A 75 -17.18 -1.80 -18.79
C SER A 75 -15.94 -2.38 -19.46
N LYS A 76 -15.90 -2.39 -20.80
CA LYS A 76 -14.77 -2.91 -21.57
C LYS A 76 -13.50 -2.10 -21.33
N THR A 77 -13.58 -0.78 -21.34
CA THR A 77 -12.46 0.11 -21.01
C THR A 77 -11.95 -0.14 -19.60
N VAL A 78 -12.83 -0.36 -18.62
CA VAL A 78 -12.43 -0.66 -17.24
C VAL A 78 -11.82 -2.05 -17.12
N GLU A 79 -12.31 -3.03 -17.85
CA GLU A 79 -11.74 -4.37 -17.95
C GLU A 79 -10.32 -4.33 -18.56
N ASP A 80 -10.12 -3.51 -19.62
CA ASP A 80 -8.83 -3.32 -20.30
C ASP A 80 -7.78 -2.67 -19.37
N TYR A 81 -8.19 -1.90 -18.35
CA TYR A 81 -7.26 -1.41 -17.30
C TYR A 81 -6.63 -2.56 -16.51
N GLY A 82 -7.33 -3.70 -16.42
CA GLY A 82 -6.84 -4.89 -15.72
C GLY A 82 -6.73 -4.72 -14.20
N HIS A 83 -5.92 -5.61 -13.58
CA HIS A 83 -5.75 -5.67 -12.13
C HIS A 83 -4.28 -5.59 -11.70
N LYS A 84 -3.34 -5.43 -12.65
CA LYS A 84 -1.91 -5.40 -12.37
C LYS A 84 -1.50 -4.02 -11.87
N LEU A 85 -1.08 -3.93 -10.62
CA LEU A 85 -0.73 -2.67 -9.97
C LEU A 85 0.41 -1.93 -10.70
N ARG A 86 1.41 -2.67 -11.22
CA ARG A 86 2.49 -2.08 -12.01
C ARG A 86 1.95 -1.39 -13.27
N ALA A 87 1.10 -2.09 -14.02
CA ALA A 87 0.54 -1.53 -15.25
C ALA A 87 -0.38 -0.33 -14.99
N LEU A 88 -1.20 -0.40 -13.93
CA LEU A 88 -2.04 0.72 -13.50
C LEU A 88 -1.20 1.92 -13.07
N PHE A 89 -0.10 1.70 -12.37
CA PHE A 89 0.82 2.77 -11.95
C PHE A 89 1.54 3.41 -13.14
N ASP A 90 1.98 2.60 -14.11
CA ASP A 90 2.56 3.10 -15.37
C ASP A 90 1.53 3.93 -16.14
N GLY A 91 0.27 3.51 -16.18
CA GLY A 91 -0.84 4.28 -16.74
C GLY A 91 -1.02 5.63 -16.03
N ALA A 92 -0.98 5.65 -14.70
CA ALA A 92 -1.07 6.88 -13.92
C ALA A 92 0.13 7.82 -14.21
N LYS A 93 1.35 7.29 -14.35
CA LYS A 93 2.53 8.09 -14.75
C LYS A 93 2.38 8.67 -16.16
N ALA A 94 1.84 7.91 -17.11
CA ALA A 94 1.57 8.40 -18.47
C ALA A 94 0.53 9.54 -18.47
N ILE A 95 -0.51 9.46 -17.64
CA ILE A 95 -1.48 10.53 -17.43
C ILE A 95 -0.79 11.77 -16.86
N CYS A 96 0.05 11.62 -15.84
CA CYS A 96 0.82 12.70 -15.25
C CYS A 96 1.67 13.42 -16.30
N ALA A 97 2.39 12.70 -17.13
CA ALA A 97 3.20 13.25 -18.21
C ALA A 97 2.35 14.06 -19.22
N THR A 98 1.18 13.52 -19.62
CA THR A 98 0.27 14.19 -20.55
C THR A 98 -0.35 15.47 -19.98
N ARG A 99 -0.56 15.51 -18.66
CA ARG A 99 -1.19 16.64 -17.95
C ARG A 99 -0.21 17.59 -17.29
N SER A 100 1.10 17.35 -17.45
CA SER A 100 2.16 18.14 -16.81
C SER A 100 2.06 18.15 -15.27
N VAL A 101 1.66 17.01 -14.68
CA VAL A 101 1.64 16.80 -13.23
C VAL A 101 2.89 16.03 -12.83
N SER A 102 3.76 16.62 -12.02
CA SER A 102 5.06 16.02 -11.65
C SER A 102 5.03 15.16 -10.39
N ALA A 103 3.87 14.99 -9.76
CA ALA A 103 3.75 14.33 -8.46
C ALA A 103 4.33 12.89 -8.42
N LEU A 104 4.27 12.17 -9.53
CA LEU A 104 4.79 10.79 -9.62
C LEU A 104 6.22 10.68 -10.17
N ASP A 105 6.87 11.76 -10.58
CA ASP A 105 8.19 11.73 -11.21
C ASP A 105 9.31 11.29 -10.25
N VAL A 106 9.13 11.53 -8.96
CA VAL A 106 10.08 11.14 -7.91
C VAL A 106 10.14 9.63 -7.67
N PHE A 107 9.15 8.86 -8.13
CA PHE A 107 9.06 7.42 -7.92
C PHE A 107 9.75 6.67 -9.07
N GLN A 108 11.07 6.50 -8.93
CA GLN A 108 11.85 5.73 -9.89
C GLN A 108 11.57 4.21 -9.75
N PRO A 109 11.85 3.42 -10.80
CA PRO A 109 11.54 1.97 -10.81
C PRO A 109 12.15 1.19 -9.65
N ASP A 110 13.32 1.59 -9.17
CA ASP A 110 14.05 0.97 -8.06
C ASP A 110 13.74 1.59 -6.69
N SER A 111 12.89 2.63 -6.64
CA SER A 111 12.52 3.27 -5.38
C SER A 111 11.73 2.32 -4.47
N LEU A 112 11.87 2.50 -3.16
CA LEU A 112 11.19 1.64 -2.17
C LEU A 112 9.66 1.60 -2.35
N PRO A 113 8.95 2.72 -2.57
CA PRO A 113 7.50 2.68 -2.80
C PRO A 113 7.11 1.81 -4.01
N VAL A 114 7.86 1.92 -5.11
CA VAL A 114 7.61 1.14 -6.34
C VAL A 114 7.94 -0.35 -6.11
N ALA A 115 8.99 -0.66 -5.38
CA ALA A 115 9.33 -2.04 -5.02
C ALA A 115 8.23 -2.68 -4.15
N ILE A 116 7.67 -1.94 -3.18
CA ILE A 116 6.55 -2.43 -2.36
C ILE A 116 5.30 -2.59 -3.22
N LEU A 117 4.99 -1.65 -4.11
CA LEU A 117 3.85 -1.77 -5.03
C LEU A 117 4.01 -3.01 -5.93
N GLY A 118 5.23 -3.25 -6.41
CA GLY A 118 5.55 -4.44 -7.18
C GLY A 118 5.34 -5.75 -6.42
N PHE A 119 5.72 -5.78 -5.14
CA PHE A 119 5.45 -6.91 -4.25
C PHE A 119 3.92 -7.13 -4.06
N LEU A 120 3.15 -6.06 -3.87
CA LEU A 120 1.69 -6.13 -3.74
C LEU A 120 1.04 -6.63 -5.03
N ASP A 121 1.57 -6.27 -6.20
CA ASP A 121 1.15 -6.79 -7.50
C ASP A 121 1.34 -8.30 -7.60
N ASP A 122 2.53 -8.80 -7.23
CA ASP A 122 2.84 -10.24 -7.21
C ASP A 122 1.96 -10.98 -6.19
N PHE A 123 1.72 -10.39 -5.01
CA PHE A 123 0.82 -10.94 -4.01
C PHE A 123 -0.64 -11.01 -4.49
N ALA A 124 -1.11 -9.99 -5.21
CA ALA A 124 -2.48 -9.94 -5.72
C ALA A 124 -2.80 -11.05 -6.73
N HIS A 125 -1.78 -11.64 -7.33
CA HIS A 125 -1.93 -12.79 -8.24
C HIS A 125 -2.47 -14.02 -7.48
N PRO A 126 -3.32 -14.86 -8.11
CA PRO A 126 -3.89 -16.05 -7.45
C PRO A 126 -2.84 -16.97 -6.82
N GLY A 127 -1.65 -17.10 -7.44
CA GLY A 127 -0.54 -17.88 -6.90
C GLY A 127 0.03 -17.33 -5.59
N GLY A 128 0.06 -16.01 -5.41
CA GLY A 128 0.53 -15.34 -4.20
C GLY A 128 -0.45 -15.47 -3.04
N ARG A 129 -1.71 -15.11 -3.28
CA ARG A 129 -2.78 -15.13 -2.26
C ARG A 129 -2.99 -16.51 -1.64
N TYR A 130 -2.91 -17.57 -2.42
CA TYR A 130 -3.19 -18.94 -2.00
C TYR A 130 -1.92 -19.80 -1.86
N SER A 131 -0.74 -19.20 -1.78
CA SER A 131 0.56 -19.88 -1.71
C SER A 131 0.58 -21.03 -0.70
N ASN A 132 0.09 -20.80 0.53
CA ASN A 132 0.08 -21.82 1.58
C ASN A 132 -0.88 -22.98 1.26
N ILE A 133 -2.09 -22.68 0.77
CA ILE A 133 -3.09 -23.70 0.41
C ILE A 133 -2.57 -24.51 -0.78
N ASN A 134 -2.01 -23.85 -1.78
CA ASN A 134 -1.44 -24.50 -2.95
C ASN A 134 -0.30 -25.45 -2.58
N LYS A 135 0.58 -25.05 -1.65
CA LYS A 135 1.63 -25.93 -1.11
C LYS A 135 1.07 -27.12 -0.36
N LEU A 136 0.07 -26.91 0.50
CA LEU A 136 -0.56 -27.99 1.28
C LEU A 136 -1.27 -29.02 0.39
N THR A 137 -1.90 -28.58 -0.68
CA THR A 137 -2.68 -29.44 -1.59
C THR A 137 -1.86 -30.03 -2.73
N GLY A 138 -0.57 -29.67 -2.83
CA GLY A 138 0.28 -30.10 -3.93
C GLY A 138 -0.15 -29.54 -5.29
N HIS A 139 -0.90 -28.43 -5.30
CA HIS A 139 -1.41 -27.82 -6.53
C HIS A 139 -0.24 -27.29 -7.35
N LYS A 140 -0.13 -27.74 -8.61
CA LYS A 140 1.02 -27.48 -9.53
C LYS A 140 1.06 -26.06 -10.10
N HIS A 141 0.31 -25.10 -9.58
CA HIS A 141 0.53 -23.71 -9.96
C HIS A 141 1.93 -23.30 -9.52
N GLN A 142 2.70 -22.77 -10.49
CA GLN A 142 4.08 -22.33 -10.35
C GLN A 142 4.36 -21.85 -8.93
N ALA A 143 5.38 -22.46 -8.32
CA ALA A 143 5.82 -22.14 -6.97
C ALA A 143 6.25 -20.66 -6.90
N MET A 144 5.29 -19.77 -6.73
CA MET A 144 5.59 -18.41 -6.34
C MET A 144 6.26 -18.45 -4.97
N THR A 145 7.29 -17.65 -4.81
CA THR A 145 7.95 -17.48 -3.51
C THR A 145 6.90 -17.10 -2.47
N ASP A 146 7.01 -17.66 -1.29
CA ASP A 146 6.11 -17.34 -0.17
C ASP A 146 6.07 -15.82 0.05
N PRO A 147 4.88 -15.18 0.06
CA PRO A 147 4.77 -13.73 0.23
C PRO A 147 5.44 -13.23 1.52
N ILE A 148 5.44 -14.04 2.58
CA ILE A 148 6.13 -13.70 3.83
C ILE A 148 7.64 -13.66 3.65
N VAL A 149 8.21 -14.59 2.87
CA VAL A 149 9.65 -14.58 2.54
C VAL A 149 10.00 -13.36 1.69
N GLN A 150 9.21 -13.07 0.66
CA GLN A 150 9.40 -11.88 -0.17
C GLN A 150 9.32 -10.58 0.65
N TRP A 151 8.37 -10.50 1.55
CA TRP A 151 8.28 -9.38 2.48
C TRP A 151 9.52 -9.28 3.39
N GLY A 152 10.07 -10.42 3.79
CA GLY A 152 11.34 -10.49 4.54
C GLY A 152 12.51 -9.85 3.78
N GLU A 153 12.58 -10.04 2.47
CA GLU A 153 13.60 -9.41 1.60
C GLU A 153 13.43 -7.88 1.53
N ILE A 154 12.18 -7.42 1.39
CA ILE A 154 11.87 -5.97 1.44
C ILE A 154 12.27 -5.38 2.81
N ALA A 155 11.92 -6.06 3.90
CA ALA A 155 12.29 -5.62 5.25
C ALA A 155 13.81 -5.55 5.42
N ASN A 156 14.56 -6.52 4.91
CA ASN A 156 16.02 -6.52 4.93
C ASN A 156 16.60 -5.37 4.09
N ARG A 157 16.01 -5.08 2.92
CA ARG A 157 16.38 -3.92 2.11
C ARG A 157 16.17 -2.61 2.89
N ILE A 158 15.01 -2.45 3.52
CA ILE A 158 14.70 -1.27 4.34
C ILE A 158 15.73 -1.11 5.47
N MET A 159 16.07 -2.19 6.17
CA MET A 159 17.07 -2.13 7.24
C MET A 159 18.45 -1.72 6.73
N ARG A 160 18.84 -2.11 5.52
CA ARG A 160 20.10 -1.67 4.92
C ARG A 160 20.09 -0.21 4.48
N GLU A 161 19.02 0.22 3.80
CA GLU A 161 18.97 1.49 3.07
C GLU A 161 18.36 2.64 3.88
N GLN A 162 17.39 2.35 4.76
CA GLN A 162 16.57 3.36 5.41
C GLN A 162 16.77 3.45 6.92
N ALA A 163 17.13 2.33 7.58
CA ALA A 163 17.27 2.32 9.03
C ALA A 163 18.49 3.13 9.49
N THR A 164 18.27 3.98 10.47
CA THR A 164 19.33 4.79 11.07
C THR A 164 20.29 3.92 11.93
N PRO A 165 21.53 4.34 12.15
CA PRO A 165 22.46 3.64 13.05
C PRO A 165 21.86 3.44 14.46
N ARG A 166 21.07 4.41 14.95
CA ARG A 166 20.39 4.32 16.24
C ARG A 166 19.34 3.22 16.28
N GLU A 167 18.55 3.05 15.19
CA GLU A 167 17.54 2.00 15.11
C GLU A 167 18.17 0.61 15.05
N ARG A 168 19.27 0.44 14.31
CA ARG A 168 20.03 -0.82 14.25
C ARG A 168 20.61 -1.17 15.62
N LYS A 169 21.29 -0.22 16.26
CA LYS A 169 21.85 -0.41 17.61
C LYS A 169 20.77 -0.75 18.64
N ARG A 170 19.58 -0.16 18.52
CA ARG A 170 18.45 -0.49 19.40
C ARG A 170 18.00 -1.95 19.22
N ALA A 171 17.96 -2.45 18.00
CA ALA A 171 17.61 -3.85 17.74
C ALA A 171 18.63 -4.80 18.39
N GLU A 172 19.93 -4.53 18.22
CA GLU A 172 21.01 -5.29 18.84
C GLU A 172 20.91 -5.29 20.38
N LEU A 173 20.70 -4.13 20.98
CA LEU A 173 20.53 -3.99 22.43
C LEU A 173 19.33 -4.78 22.95
N ASN A 174 18.20 -4.76 22.24
CA ASN A 174 17.02 -5.55 22.61
C ASN A 174 17.34 -7.06 22.61
N GLY A 175 18.11 -7.53 21.63
CA GLY A 175 18.58 -8.91 21.60
C GLY A 175 19.53 -9.26 22.74
N GLN A 176 20.49 -8.39 23.06
CA GLN A 176 21.42 -8.58 24.18
C GLN A 176 20.68 -8.64 25.52
N MET A 177 19.74 -7.72 25.76
CA MET A 177 18.92 -7.71 26.97
C MET A 177 18.07 -8.97 27.10
N ALA A 178 17.45 -9.42 26.01
CA ALA A 178 16.68 -10.64 25.98
C ALA A 178 17.57 -11.88 26.25
N ASN A 179 18.78 -11.91 25.71
CA ASN A 179 19.73 -12.99 25.96
C ASN A 179 20.10 -13.07 27.45
N VAL A 180 20.45 -11.95 28.06
CA VAL A 180 20.76 -11.89 29.50
C VAL A 180 19.58 -12.35 30.35
N ALA A 181 18.35 -11.92 29.99
CA ALA A 181 17.17 -12.21 30.79
C ALA A 181 16.65 -13.65 30.65
N PHE A 182 16.81 -14.29 29.48
CA PHE A 182 16.07 -15.50 29.15
C PHE A 182 16.92 -16.67 28.63
N SER A 183 18.23 -16.51 28.36
CA SER A 183 19.04 -17.57 27.74
C SER A 183 19.04 -18.90 28.48
N ASN A 184 18.93 -18.85 29.82
CA ASN A 184 18.96 -20.04 30.65
C ASN A 184 17.60 -20.56 31.10
N VAL A 185 16.49 -19.86 30.75
CA VAL A 185 15.15 -20.15 31.28
C VAL A 185 14.08 -20.27 30.22
N ALA A 186 14.37 -19.88 28.97
CA ALA A 186 13.38 -19.90 27.89
C ALA A 186 13.97 -20.38 26.57
N THR A 187 13.19 -21.16 25.82
CA THR A 187 13.44 -21.53 24.43
C THR A 187 12.34 -20.95 23.54
N SER A 188 12.72 -20.33 22.46
CA SER A 188 11.75 -19.81 21.48
C SER A 188 11.29 -20.94 20.55
N MET A 189 9.97 -21.04 20.33
CA MET A 189 9.35 -21.89 19.31
C MET A 189 8.88 -21.07 18.11
N ILE A 190 9.35 -19.83 17.97
CA ILE A 190 8.93 -18.91 16.91
C ILE A 190 9.94 -19.00 15.76
N SER A 191 9.42 -19.15 14.56
CA SER A 191 10.22 -19.08 13.32
C SER A 191 10.24 -17.66 12.75
N ASP A 192 11.35 -17.31 12.09
CA ASP A 192 11.46 -16.09 11.29
C ASP A 192 10.56 -16.12 10.06
N LEU A 193 10.70 -15.12 9.18
CA LEU A 193 9.94 -15.06 7.92
C LEU A 193 10.40 -16.13 6.90
N ASN A 194 11.59 -16.72 7.07
CA ASN A 194 12.12 -17.84 6.26
C ASN A 194 11.83 -19.22 6.88
N GLN A 195 10.96 -19.26 7.90
CA GLN A 195 10.56 -20.49 8.61
C GLN A 195 11.69 -21.15 9.40
N GLN A 196 12.78 -20.45 9.69
CA GLN A 196 13.87 -20.93 10.54
C GLN A 196 13.56 -20.64 12.01
N LEU A 197 13.74 -21.64 12.88
CA LEU A 197 13.57 -21.46 14.32
C LEU A 197 14.59 -20.45 14.86
N MET A 198 14.13 -19.55 15.69
CA MET A 198 14.94 -18.48 16.24
C MET A 198 15.24 -18.72 17.72
N GLY A 199 16.47 -18.49 18.12
CA GLY A 199 16.82 -18.33 19.54
C GLY A 199 16.20 -17.04 20.11
N VAL A 200 16.09 -16.95 21.44
CA VAL A 200 15.42 -15.82 22.11
C VAL A 200 16.06 -14.49 21.72
N ALA A 201 17.38 -14.39 21.75
CA ALA A 201 18.08 -13.16 21.36
C ALA A 201 17.79 -12.75 19.91
N SER A 202 17.92 -13.70 18.97
CA SER A 202 17.64 -13.47 17.53
C SER A 202 16.19 -13.05 17.29
N LEU A 203 15.25 -13.63 18.02
CA LEU A 203 13.84 -13.25 17.95
C LEU A 203 13.64 -11.77 18.31
N HIS A 204 14.24 -11.29 19.39
CA HIS A 204 14.10 -9.91 19.83
C HIS A 204 14.81 -8.91 18.90
N VAL A 205 15.97 -9.27 18.34
CA VAL A 205 16.61 -8.49 17.26
C VAL A 205 15.65 -8.37 16.08
N ARG A 206 15.20 -9.52 15.57
CA ARG A 206 14.37 -9.56 14.36
C ARG A 206 13.02 -8.87 14.55
N ALA A 207 12.39 -9.00 15.70
CA ALA A 207 11.15 -8.28 16.02
C ALA A 207 11.35 -6.75 15.98
N SER A 208 12.47 -6.25 16.52
CA SER A 208 12.83 -4.83 16.48
C SER A 208 13.13 -4.33 15.06
N GLU A 209 13.81 -5.14 14.25
CA GLU A 209 14.07 -4.83 12.83
C GLU A 209 12.78 -4.75 12.03
N LEU A 210 11.85 -5.70 12.23
CA LEU A 210 10.57 -5.70 11.52
C LEU A 210 9.67 -4.53 11.93
N ASP A 211 9.63 -4.14 13.21
CA ASP A 211 8.92 -2.93 13.63
C ASP A 211 9.54 -1.68 12.98
N THR A 212 10.86 -1.62 12.86
CA THR A 212 11.55 -0.54 12.16
C THR A 212 11.25 -0.56 10.66
N ALA A 213 11.36 -1.72 10.01
CA ALA A 213 11.04 -1.87 8.59
C ALA A 213 9.59 -1.48 8.29
N ALA A 214 8.63 -1.87 9.15
CA ALA A 214 7.22 -1.50 9.00
C ALA A 214 7.00 0.02 9.04
N LYS A 215 7.72 0.77 9.90
CA LYS A 215 7.64 2.24 9.94
C LYS A 215 8.06 2.86 8.60
N HIS A 216 9.21 2.45 8.09
CA HIS A 216 9.75 2.97 6.84
C HIS A 216 8.92 2.55 5.62
N ALA A 217 8.43 1.31 5.59
CA ALA A 217 7.53 0.84 4.54
C ALA A 217 6.22 1.65 4.51
N VAL A 218 5.60 1.85 5.68
CA VAL A 218 4.39 2.66 5.80
C VAL A 218 4.65 4.10 5.38
N TYR A 219 5.79 4.69 5.76
CA TYR A 219 6.15 6.03 5.31
C TYR A 219 6.28 6.09 3.78
N ALA A 220 6.94 5.11 3.16
CA ALA A 220 7.07 5.02 1.71
C ALA A 220 5.70 4.92 1.01
N LEU A 221 4.79 4.10 1.54
CA LEU A 221 3.43 3.96 1.02
C LEU A 221 2.60 5.23 1.19
N VAL A 222 2.65 5.88 2.36
CA VAL A 222 1.94 7.15 2.61
C VAL A 222 2.45 8.24 1.68
N THR A 223 3.75 8.28 1.38
CA THR A 223 4.32 9.23 0.42
C THR A 223 3.77 8.98 -0.99
N LEU A 224 3.65 7.72 -1.41
CA LEU A 224 3.05 7.37 -2.69
C LEU A 224 1.55 7.74 -2.75
N ILE A 225 0.79 7.45 -1.69
CA ILE A 225 -0.63 7.80 -1.60
C ILE A 225 -0.82 9.33 -1.64
N ALA A 226 0.04 10.09 -0.96
CA ALA A 226 0.00 11.55 -1.00
C ALA A 226 0.23 12.09 -2.42
N ALA A 227 1.17 11.52 -3.17
CA ALA A 227 1.40 11.89 -4.56
C ALA A 227 0.22 11.52 -5.47
N LEU A 228 -0.37 10.33 -5.29
CA LEU A 228 -1.59 9.95 -6.01
C LEU A 228 -2.77 10.87 -5.69
N ARG A 229 -2.88 11.37 -4.44
CA ARG A 229 -3.87 12.38 -4.06
C ARG A 229 -3.68 13.68 -4.85
N GLU A 230 -2.46 14.14 -5.07
CA GLU A 230 -2.17 15.32 -5.90
C GLU A 230 -2.60 15.12 -7.35
N VAL A 231 -2.38 13.93 -7.90
CA VAL A 231 -2.85 13.57 -9.25
C VAL A 231 -4.37 13.60 -9.30
N ILE A 232 -5.04 12.97 -8.35
CA ILE A 232 -6.51 12.94 -8.23
C ILE A 232 -7.08 14.34 -8.13
N ASP A 233 -6.47 15.22 -7.31
CA ASP A 233 -6.88 16.62 -7.16
C ASP A 233 -6.83 17.37 -8.50
N SER A 234 -5.72 17.26 -9.22
CA SER A 234 -5.55 17.86 -10.54
C SER A 234 -6.59 17.34 -11.56
N LEU A 235 -6.95 16.04 -11.48
CA LEU A 235 -7.95 15.45 -12.36
C LEU A 235 -9.37 15.92 -12.00
N CYS A 236 -9.71 16.05 -10.72
CA CYS A 236 -10.97 16.64 -10.27
C CYS A 236 -11.13 18.07 -10.75
N ASP A 237 -10.08 18.89 -10.60
CA ASP A 237 -10.08 20.27 -11.14
C ASP A 237 -10.31 20.30 -12.65
N SER A 238 -9.70 19.38 -13.39
CA SER A 238 -9.89 19.25 -14.83
C SER A 238 -11.31 18.83 -15.18
N ALA A 239 -11.88 17.88 -14.43
CA ALA A 239 -13.24 17.41 -14.59
C ALA A 239 -14.27 18.55 -14.30
N TRP A 240 -14.07 19.32 -13.25
CA TRP A 240 -14.93 20.46 -12.94
C TRP A 240 -14.90 21.54 -14.01
N LYS A 241 -13.74 21.84 -14.58
CA LYS A 241 -13.63 22.78 -15.71
C LYS A 241 -14.31 22.27 -16.99
N ALA A 242 -14.34 20.96 -17.19
CA ALA A 242 -15.01 20.32 -18.33
C ALA A 242 -16.53 20.20 -18.14
N SER A 243 -17.05 20.38 -16.92
CA SER A 243 -18.47 20.22 -16.59
C SER A 243 -19.33 21.30 -17.22
N PRO A 244 -20.33 20.94 -18.06
CA PRO A 244 -21.35 21.89 -18.51
C PRO A 244 -22.18 22.45 -17.35
N ALA A 245 -22.30 21.70 -16.28
CA ALA A 245 -23.05 22.02 -15.07
C ALA A 245 -22.29 22.97 -14.13
N GLY A 246 -21.05 23.33 -14.41
CA GLY A 246 -20.44 24.54 -13.83
C GLY A 246 -21.35 25.76 -13.98
N ARG A 247 -22.45 25.56 -14.69
CA ARG A 247 -23.55 26.47 -14.95
C ARG A 247 -24.78 26.27 -14.05
N SER A 248 -24.92 25.15 -13.30
CA SER A 248 -26.14 24.83 -12.53
C SER A 248 -25.92 24.39 -11.06
N GLY A 249 -24.73 24.49 -10.52
CA GLY A 249 -24.54 24.50 -9.08
C GLY A 249 -24.14 23.18 -8.39
N MET A 250 -24.17 22.01 -9.04
CA MET A 250 -23.70 20.77 -8.43
C MET A 250 -22.58 20.12 -9.26
N PRO A 251 -21.43 19.77 -8.66
CA PRO A 251 -20.38 19.07 -9.36
C PRO A 251 -20.81 17.63 -9.68
N ASP A 252 -20.47 17.14 -10.89
CA ASP A 252 -20.69 15.75 -11.27
C ASP A 252 -19.63 14.78 -10.69
N VAL A 253 -18.55 15.33 -10.20
CA VAL A 253 -17.44 14.60 -9.54
C VAL A 253 -17.26 15.14 -8.14
N PRO A 254 -17.23 14.29 -7.09
CA PRO A 254 -16.91 14.72 -5.74
C PRO A 254 -15.47 15.23 -5.62
N ASP A 255 -15.15 15.95 -4.57
CA ASP A 255 -13.77 16.28 -4.23
C ASP A 255 -13.04 15.03 -3.74
N MET A 256 -12.54 14.23 -4.69
CA MET A 256 -11.96 12.93 -4.43
C MET A 256 -10.71 12.98 -3.52
N LYS A 257 -10.00 14.13 -3.45
CA LYS A 257 -8.83 14.27 -2.56
C LYS A 257 -9.19 14.15 -1.08
N GLU A 258 -10.44 14.44 -0.70
CA GLU A 258 -10.90 14.36 0.68
C GLU A 258 -10.79 12.95 1.26
N PHE A 259 -10.97 11.91 0.43
CA PHE A 259 -10.83 10.53 0.86
C PHE A 259 -9.38 10.13 1.17
N PHE A 260 -8.40 10.94 0.76
CA PHE A 260 -6.97 10.69 0.95
C PHE A 260 -6.27 11.67 1.90
N GLN A 261 -7.03 12.46 2.66
CA GLN A 261 -6.47 13.41 3.64
C GLN A 261 -5.64 12.74 4.74
N PHE A 262 -5.91 11.48 5.05
CA PHE A 262 -5.11 10.68 5.98
C PHE A 262 -3.65 10.51 5.54
N ALA A 263 -3.36 10.66 4.26
CA ALA A 263 -2.04 10.54 3.67
C ALA A 263 -1.23 11.84 3.86
N TRP A 264 -0.99 12.20 5.11
CA TRP A 264 -0.12 13.29 5.46
C TRP A 264 1.33 12.77 5.51
N ALA A 265 2.15 13.18 4.53
CA ALA A 265 3.49 12.65 4.34
C ALA A 265 4.57 13.28 5.27
N ASP A 266 4.18 13.91 6.38
CA ASP A 266 5.13 14.31 7.41
C ASP A 266 5.82 13.09 8.01
N ARG A 267 7.16 13.04 7.87
CA ARG A 267 7.94 11.88 8.29
C ARG A 267 7.80 11.58 9.79
N GLN A 268 7.88 12.60 10.62
CA GLN A 268 7.84 12.40 12.09
C GLN A 268 6.48 11.90 12.55
N TYR A 269 5.42 12.43 11.95
CA TYR A 269 4.06 12.01 12.21
C TYR A 269 3.85 10.54 11.82
N VAL A 270 4.16 10.17 10.57
CA VAL A 270 3.94 8.82 10.04
C VAL A 270 4.76 7.77 10.79
N MET A 271 6.04 8.06 11.10
CA MET A 271 6.91 7.14 11.82
C MET A 271 6.42 6.80 13.24
N ARG A 272 5.62 7.67 13.85
CA ARG A 272 5.03 7.46 15.18
C ARG A 272 3.64 6.85 15.13
N LYS A 273 2.91 7.08 14.06
CA LYS A 273 1.53 6.63 13.90
C LYS A 273 1.45 5.11 13.78
N ARG A 274 0.47 4.51 14.47
CA ARG A 274 0.23 3.05 14.46
C ARG A 274 -1.14 2.64 13.93
N MET A 275 -2.06 3.59 13.83
CA MET A 275 -3.43 3.36 13.34
C MET A 275 -3.83 4.51 12.42
N TRP A 276 -4.49 4.17 11.33
CA TRP A 276 -5.12 5.10 10.40
C TRP A 276 -6.64 5.04 10.57
N PRO A 277 -7.36 6.12 10.18
CA PRO A 277 -8.81 6.20 10.40
C PRO A 277 -9.58 5.05 9.77
#